data_d75bd40c9ebe1902994b276ff2ca6886
#
_entry.id   d75bd40c9ebe1902994b276ff2ca6886
#
_cell.length_a   1.000
_cell.length_b   1.000
_cell.length_c   1.000
_cell.angle_alpha   90.00
_cell.angle_beta   90.00
_cell.angle_gamma   90.00
#
_symmetry.space_group_name_H-M   'P 1'
#
loop_
_entity.id
_entity.type
_entity.pdbx_description
1 polymer ?
#
loop_
_entity_poly.entity_id
_entity_poly.type
_entity_poly.pdbx_seq_one_letter_code
_entity_poly.pdbx_strand_id
1 'polypeptide(L)'
;MRSILKIFVVLVLAAGVPLTSCSGGDDDSSVVTTDENFDAALDYSTVSSEPSSVQLSISTARDWTVTLDTDSQAWLTLSSSRGSQTSVVKIQIAQNTGTKDRTADIKVSNGLKTITLQLVQRAENTSVNAEGWLELPEISALANTQVIYHYMPDNPSMRNYTMLYDTSEKMAYWVAYPMHASFMGGSGRSNAWNYDPQVSQDGQPTLFWGINGYQRGHQIPSADRTSSLSTNETTFYFTNMTPQIGNLNEGLWADLETKVRTWTKQCDTLYVVTGAMLTASKDDVINYTYDNNQKPIAVPKYYFKALLKRKNNNYSSIAFRFNNADTVFPNISQYQMTVSDLENLTGFKFFPKINTAVKEKIVDSDWK
;
A
#
# COMPACT_ATOMS: atom_id res chain seq x y z
N MET A 1 3.11 34.97 0.13
CA MET A 1 4.21 35.33 -0.77
C MET A 1 4.31 34.30 -1.89
N ARG A 2 4.51 34.78 -3.08
CA ARG A 2 4.24 34.25 -4.40
C ARG A 2 4.66 32.80 -4.68
N SER A 3 3.68 32.06 -5.19
CA SER A 3 3.82 30.77 -5.89
C SER A 3 4.69 30.93 -7.14
N ILE A 4 5.66 30.01 -7.34
CA ILE A 4 6.40 29.90 -8.61
C ILE A 4 5.93 28.61 -9.29
N LEU A 5 5.05 28.81 -10.26
CA LEU A 5 4.63 27.80 -11.24
C LEU A 5 5.78 27.64 -12.25
N LYS A 6 6.45 26.50 -12.26
CA LYS A 6 7.44 26.19 -13.32
C LYS A 6 6.70 25.59 -14.52
N ILE A 7 6.46 26.43 -15.52
CA ILE A 7 6.03 26.03 -16.84
C ILE A 7 7.25 25.56 -17.61
N PHE A 8 7.27 24.30 -18.04
CA PHE A 8 8.23 23.83 -19.03
C PHE A 8 7.78 24.28 -20.42
N VAL A 9 8.48 25.26 -20.97
CA VAL A 9 8.32 25.68 -22.36
C VAL A 9 9.23 24.78 -23.21
N VAL A 10 8.63 23.97 -24.07
CA VAL A 10 9.36 23.24 -25.12
C VAL A 10 9.55 24.22 -26.27
N LEU A 11 10.80 24.60 -26.50
CA LEU A 11 11.21 25.46 -27.60
C LEU A 11 11.32 24.60 -28.88
N VAL A 12 10.41 24.75 -29.82
CA VAL A 12 10.50 24.17 -31.16
C VAL A 12 11.36 25.10 -32.00
N LEU A 13 12.56 24.70 -32.33
CA LEU A 13 13.40 25.37 -33.32
C LEU A 13 12.94 24.95 -34.74
N ALA A 14 12.29 25.85 -35.45
CA ALA A 14 12.04 25.70 -36.88
C ALA A 14 13.30 26.08 -37.65
N ALA A 15 13.97 25.09 -38.23
CA ALA A 15 15.01 25.35 -39.23
C ALA A 15 14.37 25.34 -40.63
N GLY A 16 14.41 26.48 -41.30
CA GLY A 16 13.95 26.63 -42.67
C GLY A 16 14.89 25.91 -43.65
N VAL A 17 14.30 25.20 -44.61
CA VAL A 17 14.99 24.60 -45.75
C VAL A 17 14.58 25.30 -47.02
N PRO A 18 15.50 25.70 -47.91
CA PRO A 18 15.16 26.33 -49.17
C PRO A 18 14.64 25.32 -50.20
N LEU A 19 13.62 25.72 -50.93
CA LEU A 19 13.05 24.98 -52.06
C LEU A 19 14.02 25.06 -53.25
N THR A 20 14.52 23.91 -53.71
CA THR A 20 15.03 23.74 -55.07
C THR A 20 14.20 22.68 -55.76
N SER A 21 13.53 23.10 -56.82
CA SER A 21 12.80 22.25 -57.76
C SER A 21 13.77 21.44 -58.62
N CYS A 22 13.56 20.14 -58.76
CA CYS A 22 13.89 19.40 -59.98
C CYS A 22 13.02 18.13 -60.11
N SER A 23 12.61 17.86 -61.28
CA SER A 23 11.66 16.90 -61.79
C SER A 23 12.12 15.42 -61.72
N GLY A 24 11.16 14.50 -61.54
CA GLY A 24 11.07 13.20 -62.20
C GLY A 24 11.72 12.02 -61.47
N GLY A 25 10.88 11.06 -61.08
CA GLY A 25 11.26 9.73 -60.64
C GLY A 25 10.23 9.16 -59.67
N ASP A 26 9.41 8.21 -60.15
CA ASP A 26 8.55 7.39 -59.31
C ASP A 26 9.44 6.54 -58.41
N ASP A 27 9.57 6.93 -57.15
CA ASP A 27 10.03 6.06 -56.09
C ASP A 27 8.98 6.03 -55.01
N ASP A 28 8.26 4.90 -54.97
CA ASP A 28 7.35 4.53 -53.87
C ASP A 28 8.17 4.30 -52.58
N SER A 29 8.70 5.39 -52.03
CA SER A 29 9.31 5.37 -50.69
C SER A 29 8.17 5.45 -49.68
N SER A 30 7.68 4.28 -49.27
CA SER A 30 6.87 4.13 -48.08
C SER A 30 7.64 4.78 -46.89
N VAL A 31 7.23 5.95 -46.49
CA VAL A 31 7.72 6.58 -45.25
C VAL A 31 7.28 5.68 -44.10
N VAL A 32 8.19 4.86 -43.63
CA VAL A 32 8.00 4.12 -42.38
C VAL A 32 7.96 5.14 -41.25
N THR A 33 6.77 5.60 -40.92
CA THR A 33 6.57 6.44 -39.74
C THR A 33 6.70 5.57 -38.52
N THR A 34 7.87 5.54 -37.88
CA THR A 34 8.07 4.92 -36.59
C THR A 34 7.40 5.81 -35.53
N ASP A 35 6.44 5.25 -34.77
CA ASP A 35 5.94 5.92 -33.56
C ASP A 35 6.95 5.65 -32.42
N GLU A 36 7.97 6.51 -32.33
CA GLU A 36 9.06 6.38 -31.35
C GLU A 36 8.58 6.56 -29.91
N ASN A 37 7.38 7.12 -29.71
CA ASN A 37 6.79 7.44 -28.39
C ASN A 37 5.72 6.44 -27.96
N PHE A 38 5.56 5.28 -28.63
CA PHE A 38 4.58 4.30 -28.22
C PHE A 38 5.04 3.56 -26.96
N ASP A 39 4.30 3.78 -25.88
CA ASP A 39 4.49 3.11 -24.59
C ASP A 39 3.15 2.74 -23.97
N ALA A 40 3.18 1.69 -23.12
CA ALA A 40 2.02 1.24 -22.36
C ALA A 40 2.47 0.69 -21.01
N ALA A 41 1.77 1.06 -19.92
CA ALA A 41 2.08 0.60 -18.58
C ALA A 41 0.80 0.42 -17.76
N LEU A 42 0.82 -0.60 -16.88
CA LEU A 42 -0.17 -0.76 -15.82
C LEU A 42 0.31 -0.01 -14.58
N ASP A 43 -0.62 0.62 -13.86
CA ASP A 43 -0.35 1.18 -12.52
C ASP A 43 -0.01 0.07 -11.51
N TYR A 44 -0.62 -1.12 -11.66
CA TYR A 44 -0.31 -2.32 -10.88
C TYR A 44 -0.28 -3.55 -11.78
N SER A 45 0.79 -4.33 -11.69
CA SER A 45 0.94 -5.61 -12.39
C SER A 45 0.52 -6.82 -11.55
N THR A 46 0.24 -6.63 -10.26
CA THR A 46 -0.24 -7.68 -9.35
C THR A 46 -1.34 -7.13 -8.44
N VAL A 47 -2.43 -7.87 -8.32
CA VAL A 47 -3.59 -7.53 -7.47
C VAL A 47 -3.98 -8.72 -6.60
N SER A 48 -4.78 -8.46 -5.54
CA SER A 48 -5.34 -9.51 -4.67
C SER A 48 -6.39 -10.35 -5.40
N SER A 49 -6.90 -11.38 -4.71
CA SER A 49 -8.04 -12.19 -5.17
C SER A 49 -9.35 -11.41 -5.29
N GLU A 50 -9.47 -10.30 -4.54
CA GLU A 50 -10.69 -9.51 -4.47
C GLU A 50 -11.00 -8.76 -5.77
N PRO A 51 -12.30 -8.44 -6.02
CA PRO A 51 -12.67 -7.58 -7.13
C PRO A 51 -11.95 -6.22 -7.03
N SER A 52 -11.31 -5.82 -8.10
CA SER A 52 -10.50 -4.59 -8.11
C SER A 52 -10.48 -3.95 -9.50
N SER A 53 -9.70 -2.91 -9.68
CA SER A 53 -9.42 -2.35 -10.99
C SER A 53 -8.01 -1.79 -11.05
N VAL A 54 -7.40 -1.87 -12.24
CA VAL A 54 -6.12 -1.24 -12.56
C VAL A 54 -6.30 -0.26 -13.72
N GLN A 55 -5.37 0.67 -13.84
CA GLN A 55 -5.31 1.61 -14.95
C GLN A 55 -4.20 1.22 -15.92
N LEU A 56 -4.54 1.12 -17.18
CA LEU A 56 -3.61 0.95 -18.29
C LEU A 56 -3.41 2.31 -18.95
N SER A 57 -2.24 2.91 -18.76
CA SER A 57 -1.82 4.13 -19.46
C SER A 57 -1.25 3.77 -20.82
N ILE A 58 -1.70 4.42 -21.87
CA ILE A 58 -1.22 4.24 -23.24
C ILE A 58 -0.76 5.58 -23.76
N SER A 59 0.50 5.67 -24.20
CA SER A 59 1.09 6.87 -24.83
C SER A 59 1.37 6.57 -26.29
N THR A 60 0.70 7.24 -27.21
CA THR A 60 0.87 7.11 -28.66
C THR A 60 0.24 8.31 -29.38
N ALA A 61 0.71 8.61 -30.58
CA ALA A 61 0.08 9.57 -31.48
C ALA A 61 -0.94 8.93 -32.46
N ARG A 62 -1.13 7.61 -32.38
CA ARG A 62 -1.91 6.80 -33.32
C ARG A 62 -3.12 6.17 -32.65
N ASP A 63 -3.97 5.55 -33.48
CA ASP A 63 -5.00 4.64 -33.00
C ASP A 63 -4.36 3.41 -32.33
N TRP A 64 -5.01 2.93 -31.29
CA TRP A 64 -4.54 1.77 -30.54
C TRP A 64 -5.68 0.77 -30.29
N THR A 65 -5.29 -0.47 -30.06
CA THR A 65 -6.18 -1.55 -29.63
C THR A 65 -5.58 -2.27 -28.43
N VAL A 66 -6.45 -2.73 -27.52
CA VAL A 66 -6.12 -3.62 -26.41
C VAL A 66 -6.81 -4.93 -26.60
N THR A 67 -6.05 -6.02 -26.53
CA THR A 67 -6.59 -7.40 -26.63
C THR A 67 -6.18 -8.21 -25.42
N LEU A 68 -7.12 -9.02 -24.91
CA LEU A 68 -6.91 -9.99 -23.85
C LEU A 68 -6.91 -11.39 -24.46
N ASP A 69 -6.16 -12.31 -23.88
CA ASP A 69 -6.33 -13.73 -24.20
C ASP A 69 -7.73 -14.25 -23.80
N THR A 70 -8.15 -15.38 -24.36
CA THR A 70 -9.51 -15.90 -24.16
C THR A 70 -9.82 -16.20 -22.70
N ASP A 71 -8.86 -16.73 -21.94
CA ASP A 71 -9.05 -17.08 -20.53
C ASP A 71 -9.18 -15.84 -19.66
N SER A 72 -8.45 -14.78 -20.00
CA SER A 72 -8.48 -13.49 -19.30
C SER A 72 -9.79 -12.73 -19.50
N GLN A 73 -10.46 -12.89 -20.64
CA GLN A 73 -11.76 -12.24 -20.91
C GLN A 73 -12.86 -12.73 -19.95
N ALA A 74 -12.70 -13.87 -19.31
CA ALA A 74 -13.64 -14.38 -18.32
C ALA A 74 -13.64 -13.59 -17.02
N TRP A 75 -12.58 -12.85 -16.73
CA TRP A 75 -12.40 -12.17 -15.44
C TRP A 75 -11.87 -10.73 -15.54
N LEU A 76 -11.50 -10.28 -16.74
CA LEU A 76 -11.13 -8.88 -17.02
C LEU A 76 -12.16 -8.22 -17.93
N THR A 77 -12.52 -6.98 -17.59
CA THR A 77 -13.38 -6.15 -18.43
C THR A 77 -12.69 -4.82 -18.69
N LEU A 78 -12.46 -4.49 -19.95
CA LEU A 78 -11.86 -3.22 -20.37
C LEU A 78 -12.93 -2.14 -20.48
N SER A 79 -12.67 -0.92 -20.01
CA SER A 79 -13.54 0.23 -20.26
C SER A 79 -13.56 0.63 -21.75
N SER A 80 -12.49 0.37 -22.47
CA SER A 80 -12.40 0.44 -23.92
C SER A 80 -11.33 -0.51 -24.43
N SER A 81 -11.61 -1.18 -25.57
CA SER A 81 -10.64 -2.03 -26.28
C SER A 81 -9.95 -1.34 -27.45
N ARG A 82 -10.31 -0.08 -27.75
CA ARG A 82 -9.73 0.75 -28.81
C ARG A 82 -9.83 2.22 -28.46
N GLY A 83 -8.96 3.01 -29.04
CA GLY A 83 -8.98 4.47 -28.93
C GLY A 83 -7.93 5.09 -29.83
N SER A 84 -7.74 6.39 -29.69
CA SER A 84 -6.74 7.19 -30.41
C SER A 84 -5.96 8.05 -29.42
N GLN A 85 -4.70 8.33 -29.74
CA GLN A 85 -3.80 9.17 -28.95
C GLN A 85 -3.59 8.64 -27.51
N THR A 86 -2.89 9.41 -26.69
CA THR A 86 -2.65 9.09 -25.28
C THR A 86 -3.95 8.96 -24.51
N SER A 87 -4.13 7.85 -23.82
CA SER A 87 -5.38 7.48 -23.14
C SER A 87 -5.12 6.63 -21.90
N VAL A 88 -6.12 6.59 -21.03
CA VAL A 88 -6.13 5.68 -19.86
C VAL A 88 -7.33 4.75 -20.00
N VAL A 89 -7.08 3.43 -19.96
CA VAL A 89 -8.10 2.38 -19.99
C VAL A 89 -8.23 1.80 -18.59
N LYS A 90 -9.43 1.83 -18.02
CA LYS A 90 -9.73 1.13 -16.77
C LYS A 90 -9.98 -0.35 -17.05
N ILE A 91 -9.29 -1.22 -16.35
CA ILE A 91 -9.47 -2.68 -16.39
C ILE A 91 -10.13 -3.11 -15.10
N GLN A 92 -11.39 -3.55 -15.18
CA GLN A 92 -12.11 -4.16 -14.08
C GLN A 92 -11.69 -5.62 -13.93
N ILE A 93 -11.51 -6.07 -12.70
CA ILE A 93 -10.99 -7.39 -12.34
C ILE A 93 -12.03 -8.07 -11.45
N ALA A 94 -12.59 -9.19 -11.91
CA ALA A 94 -13.51 -10.00 -11.11
C ALA A 94 -12.75 -10.78 -10.02
N GLN A 95 -13.44 -11.18 -8.96
CA GLN A 95 -12.87 -12.01 -7.90
C GLN A 95 -12.22 -13.29 -8.43
N ASN A 96 -11.05 -13.64 -7.90
CA ASN A 96 -10.43 -14.95 -8.13
C ASN A 96 -10.81 -15.87 -6.95
N THR A 97 -11.83 -16.68 -7.12
CA THR A 97 -12.27 -17.69 -6.15
C THR A 97 -11.48 -19.00 -6.24
N GLY A 98 -10.50 -19.07 -7.14
CA GLY A 98 -9.66 -20.24 -7.34
C GLY A 98 -8.52 -20.33 -6.33
N THR A 99 -7.97 -21.54 -6.18
CA THR A 99 -6.84 -21.82 -5.28
C THR A 99 -5.46 -21.55 -5.91
N LYS A 100 -5.43 -21.00 -7.13
CA LYS A 100 -4.19 -20.67 -7.85
C LYS A 100 -4.24 -19.22 -8.35
N ASP A 101 -3.09 -18.58 -8.35
CA ASP A 101 -2.89 -17.31 -9.05
C ASP A 101 -3.28 -17.47 -10.51
N ARG A 102 -3.86 -16.42 -11.10
CA ARG A 102 -4.15 -16.36 -12.54
C ARG A 102 -3.47 -15.15 -13.14
N THR A 103 -3.07 -15.31 -14.39
CA THR A 103 -2.28 -14.31 -15.10
C THR A 103 -2.98 -13.97 -16.40
N ALA A 104 -2.96 -12.70 -16.77
CA ALA A 104 -3.44 -12.19 -18.03
C ALA A 104 -2.32 -11.54 -18.81
N ASP A 105 -2.20 -11.86 -20.09
CA ASP A 105 -1.38 -11.10 -21.03
C ASP A 105 -2.25 -10.07 -21.74
N ILE A 106 -1.97 -8.79 -21.48
CA ILE A 106 -2.67 -7.64 -22.05
C ILE A 106 -1.81 -7.10 -23.19
N LYS A 107 -2.28 -7.24 -24.44
CA LYS A 107 -1.57 -6.79 -25.63
C LYS A 107 -2.11 -5.44 -26.07
N VAL A 108 -1.25 -4.43 -26.10
CA VAL A 108 -1.56 -3.08 -26.59
C VAL A 108 -0.83 -2.89 -27.92
N SER A 109 -1.56 -2.56 -28.98
CA SER A 109 -1.00 -2.36 -30.31
C SER A 109 -1.42 -1.01 -30.90
N ASN A 110 -0.48 -0.30 -31.51
CA ASN A 110 -0.75 0.89 -32.31
C ASN A 110 -0.68 0.66 -33.82
N GLY A 111 -0.76 -0.61 -34.22
CA GLY A 111 -0.67 -1.05 -35.63
C GLY A 111 0.76 -1.20 -36.17
N LEU A 112 1.75 -0.59 -35.55
CA LEU A 112 3.18 -0.71 -35.89
C LEU A 112 3.95 -1.58 -34.89
N LYS A 113 3.62 -1.41 -33.61
CA LYS A 113 4.27 -2.12 -32.49
C LYS A 113 3.21 -2.69 -31.56
N THR A 114 3.53 -3.79 -30.91
CA THR A 114 2.71 -4.37 -29.84
C THR A 114 3.53 -4.47 -28.56
N ILE A 115 2.97 -4.01 -27.47
CA ILE A 115 3.51 -4.14 -26.11
C ILE A 115 2.64 -5.16 -25.39
N THR A 116 3.25 -6.17 -24.78
CA THR A 116 2.56 -7.13 -23.93
C THR A 116 2.87 -6.84 -22.48
N LEU A 117 1.83 -6.60 -21.70
CA LEU A 117 1.88 -6.39 -20.26
C LEU A 117 1.28 -7.59 -19.57
N GLN A 118 1.84 -7.97 -18.43
CA GLN A 118 1.34 -9.08 -17.64
C GLN A 118 0.66 -8.55 -16.36
N LEU A 119 -0.57 -9.02 -16.11
CA LEU A 119 -1.32 -8.77 -14.90
C LEU A 119 -1.52 -10.09 -14.16
N VAL A 120 -1.07 -10.14 -12.90
CA VAL A 120 -1.24 -11.30 -12.02
C VAL A 120 -2.33 -11.00 -11.01
N GLN A 121 -3.35 -11.85 -10.92
CA GLN A 121 -4.29 -11.84 -9.80
C GLN A 121 -4.04 -13.03 -8.90
N ARG A 122 -3.82 -12.76 -7.62
CA ARG A 122 -3.60 -13.79 -6.62
C ARG A 122 -4.81 -14.71 -6.48
N ALA A 123 -4.56 -15.92 -6.02
CA ALA A 123 -5.59 -16.85 -5.61
C ALA A 123 -6.45 -16.30 -4.49
N GLU A 124 -7.69 -16.76 -4.39
CA GLU A 124 -8.45 -16.61 -3.15
C GLU A 124 -7.68 -17.33 -2.04
N ASN A 125 -7.31 -16.53 -1.05
CA ASN A 125 -6.37 -16.99 -0.05
C ASN A 125 -7.06 -17.83 1.03
N THR A 126 -7.50 -19.02 0.66
CA THR A 126 -7.79 -20.08 1.64
C THR A 126 -6.52 -20.66 2.23
N SER A 127 -5.37 -20.32 1.65
CA SER A 127 -4.03 -20.55 2.20
C SER A 127 -3.00 -19.74 1.42
N VAL A 128 -2.85 -18.44 1.72
CA VAL A 128 -1.48 -17.92 1.68
C VAL A 128 -0.71 -18.87 2.58
N ASN A 129 0.43 -19.39 2.11
CA ASN A 129 1.40 -20.06 2.98
C ASN A 129 1.96 -19.04 4.00
N ALA A 130 1.05 -18.38 4.70
CA ALA A 130 1.29 -17.65 5.93
C ALA A 130 1.72 -18.59 7.07
N GLU A 131 1.85 -19.91 6.78
CA GLU A 131 2.32 -20.89 7.74
C GLU A 131 3.70 -20.58 8.32
N GLY A 132 4.42 -19.65 7.74
CA GLY A 132 5.67 -19.16 8.30
C GLY A 132 5.63 -17.69 8.76
N TRP A 133 4.54 -16.96 8.57
CA TRP A 133 4.50 -15.52 8.89
C TRP A 133 4.18 -15.30 10.36
N LEU A 134 5.23 -15.04 11.14
CA LEU A 134 5.10 -14.88 12.59
C LEU A 134 4.44 -13.57 13.01
N GLU A 135 4.44 -12.57 12.15
CA GLU A 135 3.78 -11.29 12.39
C GLU A 135 2.26 -11.35 12.35
N LEU A 136 1.67 -12.31 11.61
CA LEU A 136 0.23 -12.34 11.43
C LEU A 136 -0.50 -12.67 12.73
N PRO A 137 -1.43 -11.80 13.17
CA PRO A 137 -2.40 -12.16 14.21
C PRO A 137 -3.29 -13.33 13.76
N GLU A 138 -3.94 -13.98 14.73
CA GLU A 138 -5.03 -14.89 14.41
C GLU A 138 -6.15 -14.09 13.71
N ILE A 139 -6.57 -14.60 12.54
CA ILE A 139 -7.59 -13.92 11.74
C ILE A 139 -8.95 -14.29 12.33
N SER A 140 -9.59 -13.31 12.96
CA SER A 140 -10.97 -13.42 13.44
C SER A 140 -11.91 -12.84 12.40
N ALA A 141 -13.00 -13.53 12.10
CA ALA A 141 -14.04 -13.00 11.23
C ALA A 141 -14.82 -11.90 11.99
N LEU A 142 -14.50 -10.65 11.71
CA LEU A 142 -15.26 -9.49 12.14
C LEU A 142 -16.15 -9.01 10.98
N ALA A 143 -17.35 -8.55 11.31
CA ALA A 143 -18.24 -8.00 10.30
C ALA A 143 -17.59 -6.82 9.55
N ASN A 144 -17.85 -6.71 8.25
CA ASN A 144 -17.34 -5.65 7.37
C ASN A 144 -15.82 -5.57 7.25
N THR A 145 -15.08 -6.57 7.75
CA THR A 145 -13.62 -6.59 7.63
C THR A 145 -13.16 -7.52 6.51
N GLN A 146 -12.02 -7.16 5.93
CA GLN A 146 -11.26 -7.98 4.99
C GLN A 146 -9.79 -8.00 5.36
N VAL A 147 -9.11 -9.11 5.05
CA VAL A 147 -7.65 -9.20 5.18
C VAL A 147 -7.03 -8.82 3.86
N ILE A 148 -6.19 -7.80 3.88
CA ILE A 148 -5.52 -7.29 2.68
C ILE A 148 -4.04 -7.61 2.77
N TYR A 149 -3.49 -8.25 1.74
CA TYR A 149 -2.07 -8.62 1.66
C TYR A 149 -1.37 -7.73 0.64
N HIS A 150 -0.43 -6.92 1.11
CA HIS A 150 0.45 -6.15 0.24
C HIS A 150 1.80 -6.83 0.09
N TYR A 151 2.27 -6.91 -1.15
CA TYR A 151 3.60 -7.40 -1.49
C TYR A 151 4.50 -6.25 -1.93
N MET A 152 5.82 -6.44 -1.90
CA MET A 152 6.76 -5.44 -2.37
C MET A 152 6.57 -5.25 -3.89
N PRO A 153 6.34 -4.02 -4.40
CA PRO A 153 6.14 -3.81 -5.84
C PRO A 153 7.31 -4.31 -6.69
N ASP A 154 8.54 -4.12 -6.20
CA ASP A 154 9.76 -4.53 -6.91
C ASP A 154 10.06 -6.02 -6.77
N ASN A 155 9.40 -6.71 -5.85
CA ASN A 155 9.51 -8.16 -5.64
C ASN A 155 8.18 -8.74 -5.14
N PRO A 156 7.24 -9.04 -6.04
CA PRO A 156 5.91 -9.53 -5.68
C PRO A 156 5.88 -10.88 -4.92
N SER A 157 7.02 -11.57 -4.85
CA SER A 157 7.16 -12.76 -4.01
C SER A 157 7.44 -12.43 -2.54
N MET A 158 7.80 -11.18 -2.23
CA MET A 158 8.14 -10.72 -0.89
C MET A 158 6.96 -9.99 -0.28
N ARG A 159 6.50 -10.45 0.91
CA ARG A 159 5.46 -9.76 1.67
C ARG A 159 5.94 -8.38 2.12
N ASN A 160 5.06 -7.41 2.02
CA ASN A 160 5.27 -6.05 2.48
C ASN A 160 4.61 -5.85 3.85
N TYR A 161 3.27 -5.84 3.85
CA TYR A 161 2.46 -5.82 5.07
C TYR A 161 1.09 -6.45 4.80
N THR A 162 0.44 -6.86 5.87
CA THR A 162 -0.94 -7.39 5.84
C THR A 162 -1.78 -6.60 6.81
N MET A 163 -3.03 -6.31 6.47
CA MET A 163 -3.93 -5.60 7.38
C MET A 163 -5.29 -6.27 7.51
N LEU A 164 -5.92 -6.11 8.66
CA LEU A 164 -7.34 -6.36 8.86
C LEU A 164 -8.06 -5.02 8.74
N TYR A 165 -8.73 -4.82 7.62
CA TYR A 165 -9.34 -3.55 7.25
C TYR A 165 -10.85 -3.60 7.34
N ASP A 166 -11.46 -2.62 8.01
CA ASP A 166 -12.89 -2.42 8.09
C ASP A 166 -13.32 -1.38 7.05
N THR A 167 -14.11 -1.82 6.07
CA THR A 167 -14.61 -0.94 4.99
C THR A 167 -15.75 -0.03 5.42
N SER A 168 -16.46 -0.36 6.50
CA SER A 168 -17.53 0.49 7.04
C SER A 168 -16.96 1.63 7.88
N GLU A 169 -16.00 1.34 8.75
CA GLU A 169 -15.30 2.32 9.59
C GLU A 169 -14.13 3.01 8.88
N LYS A 170 -13.73 2.46 7.73
CA LYS A 170 -12.65 2.94 6.86
C LYS A 170 -11.30 3.03 7.57
N MET A 171 -10.97 1.99 8.33
CA MET A 171 -9.71 1.90 9.05
C MET A 171 -9.20 0.46 9.17
N ALA A 172 -7.89 0.31 9.33
CA ALA A 172 -7.28 -0.96 9.69
C ALA A 172 -7.28 -1.11 11.23
N TYR A 173 -7.85 -2.23 11.74
CA TYR A 173 -7.70 -2.60 13.14
C TYR A 173 -6.27 -2.97 13.48
N TRP A 174 -5.57 -3.63 12.56
CA TRP A 174 -4.15 -3.88 12.67
C TRP A 174 -3.48 -3.95 11.29
N VAL A 175 -2.20 -3.61 11.28
CA VAL A 175 -1.27 -3.79 10.15
C VAL A 175 -0.07 -4.54 10.66
N ALA A 176 0.18 -5.72 10.09
CA ALA A 176 1.23 -6.64 10.49
C ALA A 176 2.33 -6.73 9.42
N TYR A 177 3.59 -6.64 9.83
CA TYR A 177 4.70 -6.64 8.88
C TYR A 177 6.02 -7.11 9.52
N PRO A 178 6.89 -7.78 8.74
CA PRO A 178 8.26 -8.02 9.16
C PRO A 178 9.09 -6.75 8.98
N MET A 179 9.98 -6.49 9.94
CA MET A 179 11.01 -5.45 9.84
C MET A 179 12.39 -6.08 9.68
N HIS A 180 13.10 -5.62 8.68
CA HIS A 180 14.46 -6.01 8.37
C HIS A 180 15.30 -4.77 8.04
N ALA A 181 16.58 -4.76 8.38
CA ALA A 181 17.46 -3.62 8.09
C ALA A 181 17.51 -3.28 6.59
N SER A 182 17.40 -4.30 5.71
CA SER A 182 17.38 -4.13 4.25
C SER A 182 16.12 -3.44 3.70
N PHE A 183 15.06 -3.29 4.49
CA PHE A 183 13.84 -2.58 4.06
C PHE A 183 13.96 -1.06 4.21
N MET A 184 15.08 -0.59 4.77
CA MET A 184 15.34 0.83 5.05
C MET A 184 16.58 1.32 4.31
N GLY A 185 16.59 2.62 3.95
CA GLY A 185 17.80 3.35 3.55
C GLY A 185 18.08 3.48 2.05
N GLY A 186 17.19 3.05 1.16
CA GLY A 186 17.36 3.17 -0.30
C GLY A 186 16.74 4.43 -0.91
N SER A 187 15.57 4.84 -0.41
CA SER A 187 14.83 5.99 -0.93
C SER A 187 14.44 6.97 0.18
N GLY A 188 13.98 8.16 -0.21
CA GLY A 188 13.34 9.12 0.69
C GLY A 188 11.84 8.84 0.87
N ARG A 189 11.18 9.74 1.62
CA ARG A 189 9.72 9.77 1.77
C ARG A 189 9.07 10.28 0.48
N SER A 190 8.14 9.48 -0.10
CA SER A 190 7.50 9.80 -1.38
C SER A 190 6.38 10.84 -1.27
N ASN A 191 5.61 10.83 -0.17
CA ASN A 191 4.34 11.55 -0.02
C ASN A 191 3.31 11.23 -1.12
N ALA A 192 3.32 10.01 -1.65
CA ALA A 192 2.49 9.54 -2.75
C ALA A 192 1.07 9.15 -2.28
N TRP A 193 0.38 10.09 -1.64
CA TRP A 193 -0.97 9.91 -1.10
C TRP A 193 -1.93 9.42 -2.17
N ASN A 194 -2.50 8.22 -1.98
CA ASN A 194 -3.39 7.63 -2.97
C ASN A 194 -4.35 6.61 -2.35
N TYR A 195 -5.35 6.24 -3.13
CA TYR A 195 -6.21 5.10 -2.82
C TYR A 195 -5.43 3.80 -2.86
N ASP A 196 -5.78 2.87 -1.96
CA ASP A 196 -5.32 1.50 -2.03
C ASP A 196 -6.05 0.80 -3.20
N PRO A 197 -5.31 0.25 -4.17
CA PRO A 197 -5.92 -0.41 -5.33
C PRO A 197 -6.69 -1.68 -4.98
N GLN A 198 -6.44 -2.26 -3.79
CA GLN A 198 -7.10 -3.48 -3.33
C GLN A 198 -8.44 -3.23 -2.63
N VAL A 199 -8.83 -1.97 -2.44
CA VAL A 199 -10.09 -1.58 -1.80
C VAL A 199 -10.85 -0.64 -2.72
N SER A 200 -12.15 -0.83 -2.86
CA SER A 200 -12.99 0.10 -3.62
C SER A 200 -12.89 1.51 -3.03
N GLN A 201 -13.00 2.53 -3.87
CA GLN A 201 -12.91 3.93 -3.39
C GLN A 201 -14.00 4.29 -2.37
N ASP A 202 -15.18 3.64 -2.42
CA ASP A 202 -16.23 3.85 -1.44
C ASP A 202 -15.93 3.19 -0.09
N GLY A 203 -15.15 2.12 -0.09
CA GLY A 203 -14.72 1.39 1.11
C GLY A 203 -13.53 2.01 1.84
N GLN A 204 -12.93 3.08 1.33
CA GLN A 204 -11.78 3.75 1.94
C GLN A 204 -11.97 5.27 1.99
N PRO A 205 -11.27 6.00 2.87
CA PRO A 205 -11.42 7.44 2.96
C PRO A 205 -10.68 8.15 1.83
N THR A 206 -11.09 9.39 1.52
CA THR A 206 -10.37 10.30 0.62
C THR A 206 -9.55 11.28 1.45
N LEU A 207 -8.21 11.19 1.41
CA LEU A 207 -7.35 11.92 2.34
C LEU A 207 -6.25 12.76 1.65
N PHE A 208 -6.44 13.19 0.41
CA PHE A 208 -5.44 13.97 -0.33
C PHE A 208 -5.03 15.27 0.40
N TRP A 209 -5.98 15.93 1.07
CA TRP A 209 -5.79 17.23 1.73
C TRP A 209 -5.68 17.14 3.26
N GLY A 210 -5.53 15.92 3.82
CA GLY A 210 -5.48 15.70 5.26
C GLY A 210 -6.78 15.17 5.83
N ILE A 211 -6.90 15.22 7.17
CA ILE A 211 -8.08 14.80 7.94
C ILE A 211 -8.51 15.99 8.80
N ASN A 212 -9.82 16.27 8.84
CA ASN A 212 -10.34 17.38 9.63
C ASN A 212 -10.07 17.19 11.15
N GLY A 213 -9.33 18.09 11.74
CA GLY A 213 -8.98 18.08 13.16
C GLY A 213 -7.92 17.06 13.58
N TYR A 214 -7.36 16.29 12.66
CA TYR A 214 -6.38 15.23 12.92
C TYR A 214 -5.26 15.22 11.88
N GLN A 215 -4.17 14.53 12.19
CA GLN A 215 -3.14 14.16 11.22
C GLN A 215 -3.47 12.81 10.59
N ARG A 216 -2.90 12.55 9.40
CA ARG A 216 -2.91 11.23 8.75
C ARG A 216 -1.89 10.33 9.45
N GLY A 217 -2.32 9.67 10.53
CA GLY A 217 -1.48 8.73 11.27
C GLY A 217 -1.24 7.46 10.46
N HIS A 218 0.03 7.16 10.18
CA HIS A 218 0.42 5.92 9.53
C HIS A 218 0.32 4.74 10.49
N GLN A 219 -0.21 3.62 10.00
CA GLN A 219 -0.09 2.35 10.71
C GLN A 219 1.32 1.75 10.47
N ILE A 220 1.65 1.31 9.25
CA ILE A 220 3.05 1.07 8.91
C ILE A 220 3.72 2.39 8.50
N PRO A 221 4.81 2.81 9.17
CA PRO A 221 5.47 4.06 8.88
C PRO A 221 6.17 4.06 7.52
N SER A 222 6.16 5.19 6.84
CA SER A 222 6.91 5.38 5.59
C SER A 222 8.41 5.09 5.77
N ALA A 223 9.00 5.46 6.90
CA ALA A 223 10.42 5.23 7.19
C ALA A 223 10.80 3.75 7.34
N ASP A 224 9.83 2.86 7.53
CA ASP A 224 10.04 1.41 7.65
C ASP A 224 10.09 0.72 6.27
N ARG A 225 9.80 1.44 5.19
CA ARG A 225 9.74 0.96 3.79
C ARG A 225 10.42 1.93 2.84
N THR A 226 11.73 2.10 3.01
CA THR A 226 12.55 2.98 2.18
C THR A 226 13.61 2.23 1.37
N SER A 227 13.43 0.93 1.14
CA SER A 227 14.31 0.14 0.25
C SER A 227 14.22 0.60 -1.21
N SER A 228 13.02 1.02 -1.64
CA SER A 228 12.78 1.63 -2.95
C SER A 228 11.66 2.66 -2.87
N LEU A 229 11.54 3.50 -3.90
CA LEU A 229 10.48 4.51 -3.98
C LEU A 229 9.10 3.84 -4.10
N SER A 230 8.96 2.85 -4.96
CA SER A 230 7.71 2.10 -5.19
C SER A 230 7.20 1.41 -3.91
N THR A 231 8.11 0.79 -3.14
CA THR A 231 7.75 0.20 -1.84
C THR A 231 7.34 1.27 -0.83
N ASN A 232 8.01 2.44 -0.83
CA ASN A 232 7.65 3.54 0.04
C ASN A 232 6.26 4.12 -0.28
N GLU A 233 5.91 4.22 -1.56
CA GLU A 233 4.60 4.70 -2.03
C GLU A 233 3.44 3.89 -1.47
N THR A 234 3.59 2.58 -1.30
CA THR A 234 2.54 1.72 -0.72
C THR A 234 2.18 2.07 0.72
N THR A 235 3.08 2.72 1.46
CA THR A 235 2.79 3.15 2.83
C THR A 235 1.88 4.39 2.89
N PHE A 236 1.66 5.06 1.76
CA PHE A 236 0.80 6.25 1.63
C PHE A 236 -0.62 5.93 1.16
N TYR A 237 -0.99 4.65 1.05
CA TYR A 237 -2.37 4.28 0.79
C TYR A 237 -3.29 4.74 1.91
N PHE A 238 -4.46 5.25 1.55
CA PHE A 238 -5.43 5.76 2.52
C PHE A 238 -5.92 4.68 3.50
N THR A 239 -5.88 3.40 3.11
CA THR A 239 -6.18 2.28 4.01
C THR A 239 -5.18 2.14 5.16
N ASN A 240 -3.96 2.66 5.00
CA ASN A 240 -2.91 2.68 6.02
C ASN A 240 -3.02 3.90 6.97
N MET A 241 -3.99 4.80 6.73
CA MET A 241 -4.15 6.06 7.46
C MET A 241 -5.29 6.00 8.44
N THR A 242 -5.09 6.62 9.60
CA THR A 242 -6.13 6.81 10.63
C THR A 242 -6.08 8.23 11.19
N PRO A 243 -7.22 8.79 11.67
CA PRO A 243 -7.23 10.07 12.36
C PRO A 243 -6.41 10.00 13.65
N GLN A 244 -5.27 10.66 13.71
CA GLN A 244 -4.37 10.66 14.88
C GLN A 244 -4.13 12.09 15.39
N ILE A 245 -4.14 12.26 16.71
CA ILE A 245 -3.81 13.56 17.36
C ILE A 245 -2.36 13.90 17.05
N GLY A 246 -2.12 15.17 16.64
CA GLY A 246 -0.80 15.63 16.18
C GLY A 246 0.30 15.46 17.24
N ASN A 247 0.05 15.85 18.49
CA ASN A 247 1.01 15.71 19.58
C ASN A 247 1.40 14.26 19.88
N LEU A 248 0.49 13.31 19.68
CA LEU A 248 0.82 11.88 19.75
C LEU A 248 1.63 11.46 18.53
N ASN A 249 1.14 11.75 17.31
CA ASN A 249 1.74 11.30 16.06
C ASN A 249 3.19 11.77 15.88
N GLU A 250 3.45 13.06 16.14
CA GLU A 250 4.78 13.69 16.02
C GLU A 250 5.67 13.53 17.27
N GLY A 251 5.07 13.12 18.39
CA GLY A 251 5.74 12.92 19.68
C GLY A 251 6.08 11.45 19.94
N LEU A 252 5.55 10.91 21.04
CA LEU A 252 5.92 9.57 21.54
C LEU A 252 5.63 8.42 20.55
N TRP A 253 4.67 8.56 19.64
CA TRP A 253 4.46 7.58 18.59
C TRP A 253 5.62 7.55 17.61
N ALA A 254 6.12 8.72 17.18
CA ALA A 254 7.31 8.82 16.32
C ALA A 254 8.58 8.36 17.06
N ASP A 255 8.68 8.60 18.38
CA ASP A 255 9.77 8.09 19.22
C ASP A 255 9.76 6.54 19.25
N LEU A 256 8.58 5.93 19.44
CA LEU A 256 8.44 4.48 19.42
C LEU A 256 8.82 3.91 18.04
N GLU A 257 8.39 4.51 16.95
CA GLU A 257 8.77 4.11 15.59
C GLU A 257 10.29 4.18 15.38
N THR A 258 10.94 5.20 15.92
CA THR A 258 12.40 5.33 15.89
C THR A 258 13.08 4.23 16.70
N LYS A 259 12.53 3.87 17.86
CA LYS A 259 13.01 2.72 18.65
C LYS A 259 12.82 1.40 17.90
N VAL A 260 11.67 1.18 17.26
CA VAL A 260 11.41 -0.01 16.41
C VAL A 260 12.50 -0.17 15.35
N ARG A 261 12.85 0.91 14.64
CA ARG A 261 13.95 0.88 13.65
C ARG A 261 15.32 0.61 14.28
N THR A 262 15.57 1.10 15.49
CA THR A 262 16.80 0.81 16.24
C THR A 262 16.88 -0.67 16.63
N TRP A 263 15.81 -1.22 17.21
CA TRP A 263 15.74 -2.63 17.59
C TRP A 263 15.82 -3.58 16.39
N THR A 264 15.28 -3.18 15.24
CA THR A 264 15.41 -3.94 13.98
C THR A 264 16.87 -4.19 13.60
N LYS A 265 17.74 -3.20 13.81
CA LYS A 265 19.18 -3.33 13.50
C LYS A 265 19.94 -4.23 14.48
N GLN A 266 19.34 -4.61 15.59
CA GLN A 266 19.95 -5.41 16.66
C GLN A 266 19.52 -6.88 16.66
N CYS A 267 18.69 -7.30 15.69
CA CYS A 267 18.11 -8.64 15.64
C CYS A 267 18.06 -9.20 14.20
N ASP A 268 17.75 -10.49 14.09
CA ASP A 268 17.58 -11.13 12.77
C ASP A 268 16.34 -10.63 12.06
N THR A 269 15.23 -10.52 12.78
CA THR A 269 13.95 -9.98 12.30
C THR A 269 13.17 -9.43 13.48
N LEU A 270 12.53 -8.30 13.29
CA LEU A 270 11.53 -7.75 14.20
C LEU A 270 10.15 -7.86 13.53
N TYR A 271 9.25 -8.61 14.12
CA TYR A 271 7.87 -8.72 13.67
C TYR A 271 7.03 -7.67 14.38
N VAL A 272 6.30 -6.89 13.61
CA VAL A 272 5.52 -5.74 14.11
C VAL A 272 4.05 -5.95 13.79
N VAL A 273 3.20 -5.77 14.78
CA VAL A 273 1.77 -5.55 14.59
C VAL A 273 1.44 -4.19 15.19
N THR A 274 1.12 -3.23 14.35
CA THR A 274 0.62 -1.92 14.77
C THR A 274 -0.89 -1.88 14.57
N GLY A 275 -1.60 -1.13 15.38
CA GLY A 275 -3.05 -1.08 15.22
C GLY A 275 -3.72 0.07 15.95
N ALA A 276 -5.01 0.18 15.69
CA ALA A 276 -5.87 1.22 16.22
C ALA A 276 -7.22 0.61 16.62
N MET A 277 -7.75 1.01 17.76
CA MET A 277 -9.02 0.51 18.29
C MET A 277 -10.01 1.66 18.47
N LEU A 278 -11.24 1.43 18.06
CA LEU A 278 -12.30 2.43 18.11
C LEU A 278 -12.83 2.63 19.53
N THR A 279 -12.77 1.59 20.34
CA THR A 279 -13.28 1.58 21.71
C THR A 279 -12.26 0.99 22.67
N ALA A 280 -12.23 1.43 23.90
CA ALA A 280 -11.46 0.86 24.99
C ALA A 280 -12.34 0.01 25.94
N SER A 281 -13.65 0.15 25.85
CA SER A 281 -14.65 -0.63 26.55
C SER A 281 -15.89 -0.81 25.69
N LYS A 282 -16.77 -1.75 26.07
CA LYS A 282 -18.05 -1.99 25.37
C LYS A 282 -19.05 -0.81 25.50
N ASP A 283 -18.82 0.09 26.47
CA ASP A 283 -19.70 1.23 26.71
C ASP A 283 -19.21 2.50 25.96
N ASP A 284 -18.06 2.42 25.28
CA ASP A 284 -17.53 3.55 24.50
C ASP A 284 -18.37 3.77 23.23
N VAL A 285 -18.59 5.05 22.93
CA VAL A 285 -19.17 5.47 21.65
C VAL A 285 -18.02 5.75 20.67
N ILE A 286 -18.18 5.27 19.44
CA ILE A 286 -17.24 5.54 18.35
C ILE A 286 -17.39 7.00 17.95
N ASN A 287 -16.25 7.72 17.93
CA ASN A 287 -16.18 9.08 17.43
C ASN A 287 -15.88 9.07 15.93
N TYR A 288 -16.39 10.07 15.21
CA TYR A 288 -16.17 10.23 13.78
C TYR A 288 -15.64 11.63 13.47
N THR A 289 -14.83 11.71 12.45
CA THR A 289 -14.49 12.93 11.72
C THR A 289 -14.84 12.74 10.24
N TYR A 290 -14.41 13.65 9.37
CA TYR A 290 -14.79 13.63 7.96
C TYR A 290 -13.56 13.60 7.06
N ASP A 291 -13.66 12.82 5.99
CA ASP A 291 -12.69 12.80 4.89
C ASP A 291 -12.87 14.03 3.97
N ASN A 292 -12.06 14.13 2.92
CA ASN A 292 -12.12 15.27 1.99
C ASN A 292 -13.40 15.31 1.15
N ASN A 293 -14.17 14.23 1.09
CA ASN A 293 -15.48 14.15 0.44
C ASN A 293 -16.65 14.28 1.43
N GLN A 294 -16.39 14.73 2.66
CA GLN A 294 -17.37 14.87 3.73
C GLN A 294 -18.03 13.54 4.14
N LYS A 295 -17.36 12.41 3.89
CA LYS A 295 -17.80 11.10 4.36
C LYS A 295 -17.24 10.85 5.76
N PRO A 296 -18.01 10.26 6.69
CA PRO A 296 -17.51 9.95 8.02
C PRO A 296 -16.41 8.90 7.98
N ILE A 297 -15.41 9.10 8.82
CA ILE A 297 -14.34 8.14 9.11
C ILE A 297 -14.19 8.02 10.62
N ALA A 298 -14.03 6.79 11.11
CA ALA A 298 -13.93 6.55 12.54
C ALA A 298 -12.62 7.07 13.12
N VAL A 299 -12.69 7.63 14.33
CA VAL A 299 -11.53 8.14 15.07
C VAL A 299 -11.12 7.11 16.11
N PRO A 300 -9.91 6.54 16.03
CA PRO A 300 -9.44 5.59 17.02
C PRO A 300 -9.42 6.16 18.44
N LYS A 301 -9.81 5.35 19.41
CA LYS A 301 -9.71 5.66 20.84
C LYS A 301 -8.27 5.54 21.34
N TYR A 302 -7.55 4.53 20.83
CA TYR A 302 -6.16 4.30 21.16
C TYR A 302 -5.42 3.58 20.02
N TYR A 303 -4.10 3.69 20.06
CA TYR A 303 -3.15 3.01 19.20
C TYR A 303 -2.33 2.01 19.99
N PHE A 304 -1.86 0.96 19.32
CA PHE A 304 -0.96 -0.02 19.92
C PHE A 304 0.12 -0.48 18.93
N LYS A 305 1.22 -1.00 19.50
CA LYS A 305 2.18 -1.84 18.77
C LYS A 305 2.48 -3.08 19.60
N ALA A 306 2.38 -4.26 18.98
CA ALA A 306 2.93 -5.50 19.48
C ALA A 306 4.18 -5.83 18.70
N LEU A 307 5.27 -6.16 19.38
CA LEU A 307 6.57 -6.44 18.79
C LEU A 307 7.05 -7.83 19.22
N LEU A 308 7.58 -8.58 18.27
CA LEU A 308 8.24 -9.85 18.52
C LEU A 308 9.64 -9.81 17.88
N LYS A 309 10.67 -9.82 18.71
CA LYS A 309 12.07 -9.84 18.30
C LYS A 309 12.54 -11.29 18.17
N ARG A 310 13.16 -11.62 17.03
CA ARG A 310 13.91 -12.86 16.82
C ARG A 310 15.40 -12.56 16.75
N LYS A 311 16.19 -13.20 17.61
CA LYS A 311 17.65 -13.10 17.58
C LYS A 311 18.26 -14.44 17.94
N ASN A 312 19.08 -15.02 17.06
CA ASN A 312 19.72 -16.34 17.29
C ASN A 312 18.70 -17.42 17.71
N ASN A 313 17.56 -17.48 17.04
CA ASN A 313 16.42 -18.38 17.34
C ASN A 313 15.76 -18.18 18.73
N ASN A 314 16.15 -17.17 19.49
CA ASN A 314 15.43 -16.77 20.69
C ASN A 314 14.40 -15.69 20.37
N TYR A 315 13.30 -15.72 21.13
CA TYR A 315 12.22 -14.78 20.97
C TYR A 315 12.01 -13.98 22.24
N SER A 316 11.76 -12.66 22.08
CA SER A 316 11.30 -11.79 23.15
C SER A 316 10.20 -10.85 22.60
N SER A 317 9.25 -10.49 23.45
CA SER A 317 8.14 -9.65 23.02
C SER A 317 7.91 -8.48 23.97
N ILE A 318 7.31 -7.41 23.42
CA ILE A 318 6.86 -6.23 24.14
C ILE A 318 5.66 -5.62 23.40
N ALA A 319 4.79 -4.93 24.11
CA ALA A 319 3.71 -4.18 23.52
C ALA A 319 3.63 -2.77 24.11
N PHE A 320 2.96 -1.88 23.39
CA PHE A 320 2.73 -0.49 23.78
C PHE A 320 1.29 -0.10 23.45
N ARG A 321 0.69 0.76 24.30
CA ARG A 321 -0.64 1.31 24.09
C ARG A 321 -0.64 2.80 24.42
N PHE A 322 -1.13 3.61 23.49
CA PHE A 322 -1.28 5.06 23.65
C PHE A 322 -2.73 5.46 23.38
N ASN A 323 -3.34 6.24 24.26
CA ASN A 323 -4.61 6.86 23.93
C ASN A 323 -4.41 7.83 22.76
N ASN A 324 -5.42 7.97 21.90
CA ASN A 324 -5.41 8.97 20.83
C ASN A 324 -5.74 10.35 21.41
N ALA A 325 -4.81 10.88 22.19
CA ALA A 325 -4.90 12.12 22.92
C ALA A 325 -3.49 12.66 23.16
N ASP A 326 -3.39 13.85 23.75
CA ASP A 326 -2.11 14.36 24.25
C ASP A 326 -1.51 13.39 25.28
N THR A 327 -0.22 13.14 25.15
CA THR A 327 0.48 12.20 26.02
C THR A 327 0.74 12.79 27.39
N VAL A 328 0.45 12.01 28.43
CA VAL A 328 0.61 12.44 29.83
C VAL A 328 2.03 12.21 30.33
N PHE A 329 2.64 11.10 29.94
CA PHE A 329 3.97 10.70 30.38
C PHE A 329 5.03 11.00 29.31
N PRO A 330 6.25 11.42 29.69
CA PRO A 330 7.26 11.87 28.72
C PRO A 330 8.05 10.74 28.05
N ASN A 331 7.93 9.49 28.52
CA ASN A 331 8.73 8.37 28.03
C ASN A 331 7.88 7.21 27.56
N ILE A 332 8.25 6.60 26.43
CA ILE A 332 7.54 5.43 25.86
C ILE A 332 7.50 4.23 26.82
N SER A 333 8.49 4.08 27.71
CA SER A 333 8.52 2.98 28.69
C SER A 333 7.34 2.98 29.66
N GLN A 334 6.67 4.12 29.84
CA GLN A 334 5.50 4.25 30.70
C GLN A 334 4.20 3.77 30.01
N TYR A 335 4.27 3.45 28.72
CA TYR A 335 3.17 2.94 27.89
C TYR A 335 3.38 1.47 27.51
N GLN A 336 4.45 0.84 27.99
CA GLN A 336 4.74 -0.56 27.70
C GLN A 336 3.84 -1.50 28.51
N MET A 337 3.56 -2.66 27.94
CA MET A 337 2.81 -3.74 28.54
C MET A 337 3.24 -5.06 27.92
N THR A 338 2.80 -6.18 28.49
CA THR A 338 3.05 -7.48 27.86
C THR A 338 2.17 -7.67 26.62
N VAL A 339 2.58 -8.53 25.70
CA VAL A 339 1.74 -8.87 24.54
C VAL A 339 0.46 -9.56 25.01
N SER A 340 0.51 -10.40 26.04
CA SER A 340 -0.68 -11.04 26.61
C SER A 340 -1.68 -10.03 27.19
N ASP A 341 -1.22 -8.98 27.85
CA ASP A 341 -2.11 -7.92 28.34
C ASP A 341 -2.75 -7.15 27.18
N LEU A 342 -2.00 -6.90 26.09
CA LEU A 342 -2.55 -6.27 24.89
C LEU A 342 -3.58 -7.19 24.21
N GLU A 343 -3.34 -8.51 24.16
CA GLU A 343 -4.32 -9.49 23.65
C GLU A 343 -5.64 -9.44 24.45
N ASN A 344 -5.53 -9.36 25.77
CA ASN A 344 -6.71 -9.26 26.65
C ASN A 344 -7.49 -7.95 26.43
N LEU A 345 -6.77 -6.86 26.14
CA LEU A 345 -7.35 -5.55 25.92
C LEU A 345 -8.05 -5.45 24.55
N THR A 346 -7.41 -5.99 23.49
CA THR A 346 -7.89 -5.83 22.11
C THR A 346 -8.81 -6.95 21.64
N GLY A 347 -8.73 -8.12 22.28
CA GLY A 347 -9.39 -9.35 21.83
C GLY A 347 -8.68 -10.07 20.68
N PHE A 348 -7.66 -9.45 20.06
CA PHE A 348 -6.84 -10.09 19.04
C PHE A 348 -5.80 -11.04 19.66
N LYS A 349 -5.35 -12.04 18.89
CA LYS A 349 -4.26 -12.92 19.26
C LYS A 349 -3.05 -12.62 18.39
N PHE A 350 -2.00 -12.08 19.00
CA PHE A 350 -0.77 -11.72 18.32
C PHE A 350 0.24 -12.88 18.39
N PHE A 351 0.99 -13.06 17.31
CA PHE A 351 2.04 -14.09 17.23
C PHE A 351 1.56 -15.48 17.67
N PRO A 352 0.48 -16.03 17.09
CA PRO A 352 -0.20 -17.22 17.60
C PRO A 352 0.68 -18.49 17.62
N LYS A 353 1.78 -18.50 16.84
CA LYS A 353 2.75 -19.60 16.77
C LYS A 353 3.85 -19.53 17.83
N ILE A 354 3.86 -18.48 18.64
CA ILE A 354 4.86 -18.24 19.68
C ILE A 354 4.33 -18.71 21.03
N ASN A 355 5.21 -19.37 21.80
CA ASN A 355 4.88 -19.83 23.15
C ASN A 355 4.37 -18.65 24.00
N THR A 356 3.26 -18.88 24.69
CA THR A 356 2.59 -17.89 25.56
C THR A 356 3.55 -17.32 26.62
N ALA A 357 4.46 -18.11 27.17
CA ALA A 357 5.45 -17.64 28.13
C ALA A 357 6.37 -16.50 27.60
N VAL A 358 6.55 -16.39 26.28
CA VAL A 358 7.27 -15.26 25.65
C VAL A 358 6.40 -14.00 25.68
N LYS A 359 5.10 -14.15 25.54
CA LYS A 359 4.13 -13.05 25.47
C LYS A 359 3.71 -12.49 26.83
N GLU A 360 3.92 -13.28 27.90
CA GLU A 360 3.53 -12.94 29.28
C GLU A 360 4.58 -12.12 30.04
N LYS A 361 5.75 -11.90 29.44
CA LYS A 361 6.84 -11.17 30.11
C LYS A 361 7.57 -10.24 29.15
N ILE A 362 8.10 -9.16 29.74
CA ILE A 362 9.06 -8.27 29.07
C ILE A 362 10.46 -8.59 29.63
N VAL A 363 11.42 -8.77 28.73
CA VAL A 363 12.83 -8.94 29.11
C VAL A 363 13.54 -7.63 28.77
N ASP A 364 13.69 -6.75 29.75
CA ASP A 364 14.16 -5.36 29.57
C ASP A 364 15.52 -5.27 28.87
N SER A 365 16.42 -6.25 29.08
CA SER A 365 17.73 -6.29 28.39
C SER A 365 17.60 -6.36 26.86
N ASP A 366 16.53 -6.94 26.37
CA ASP A 366 16.32 -7.15 24.93
C ASP A 366 15.80 -5.87 24.21
N TRP A 367 15.31 -4.89 24.99
CA TRP A 367 14.63 -3.69 24.48
C TRP A 367 15.35 -2.38 24.83
N LYS A 368 16.65 -2.45 25.10
CA LYS A 368 17.50 -1.28 25.38
C LYS A 368 18.07 -0.66 24.11
#